data_e7382b44cb74c71e38671ec312567b6f
#
_entry.id   e7382b44cb74c71e38671ec312567b6f
#
_cell.length_a   1.000
_cell.length_b   1.000
_cell.length_c   1.000
_cell.angle_alpha   90.00
_cell.angle_beta   90.00
_cell.angle_gamma   90.00
#
_symmetry.space_group_name_H-M   'P 1'
#
loop_
_entity.id
_entity.type
_entity.pdbx_description
1 polymer ?
#
loop_
_entity_poly.entity_id
_entity_poly.type
_entity_poly.pdbx_seq_one_letter_code
_entity_poly.pdbx_strand_id
1 'polypeptide(L)' 'MTESFPLVSPAPYVTVRLAALITGLTEKAIRRKIEDGKWIEGREYRRSPDGMLFISIKGYVQWIERGKMR' A
#
# COMPACT_ATOMS: atom_id res chain seq x y z
N MET A 1 9.49 -8.52 25.81
CA MET A 1 9.27 -8.32 25.45
C MET A 1 9.16 -8.35 24.85
N THR A 2 9.22 -8.27 24.84
CA THR A 2 9.05 -8.05 24.44
C THR A 2 8.87 -7.93 23.57
N GLU A 3 9.02 -7.80 23.41
CA GLU A 3 8.91 -7.48 22.77
C GLU A 3 8.75 -7.32 21.84
N SER A 4 8.96 -7.27 21.70
CA SER A 4 8.90 -6.97 20.92
C SER A 4 8.94 -7.14 19.77
N PHE A 5 9.07 -7.30 19.43
CA PHE A 5 9.09 -7.34 18.50
C PHE A 5 8.53 -7.50 17.65
N PRO A 6 8.47 -7.56 17.35
CA PRO A 6 7.99 -7.30 16.53
C PRO A 6 7.36 -7.34 16.08
N LEU A 7 7.37 -7.68 16.46
CA LEU A 7 6.47 -7.49 16.23
C LEU A 7 5.73 -6.57 16.09
N VAL A 8 5.64 -6.67 16.11
CA VAL A 8 5.39 -5.32 15.65
C VAL A 8 4.25 -5.25 14.65
N SER A 9 3.26 -4.39 14.88
CA SER A 9 2.23 -4.12 13.88
C SER A 9 2.84 -3.51 12.63
N PRO A 10 2.42 -3.93 11.44
CA PRO A 10 2.83 -3.24 10.23
C PRO A 10 2.32 -1.81 10.25
N ALA A 11 3.08 -0.90 9.71
CA ALA A 11 2.62 0.47 9.56
C ALA A 11 1.40 0.51 8.67
N PRO A 12 0.45 1.43 8.92
CA PRO A 12 -0.71 1.55 8.03
C PRO A 12 -0.34 2.06 6.65
N TYR A 13 0.80 2.74 6.52
CA TYR A 13 1.30 3.22 5.24
C TYR A 13 2.73 2.77 5.06
N VAL A 14 3.08 2.40 3.85
CA VAL A 14 4.43 1.96 3.51
C VAL A 14 4.86 2.64 2.22
N THR A 15 6.17 2.69 2.00
CA THR A 15 6.69 3.23 0.75
C THR A 15 6.31 2.31 -0.41
N VAL A 16 6.41 2.83 -1.63
CA VAL A 16 6.19 2.02 -2.81
C VAL A 16 7.14 0.82 -2.83
N ARG A 17 8.40 1.05 -2.44
CA ARG A 17 9.39 -0.01 -2.42
C ARG A 17 8.99 -1.13 -1.46
N LEU A 18 8.60 -0.76 -0.24
CA LEU A 18 8.20 -1.77 0.73
C LEU A 18 6.91 -2.44 0.32
N ALA A 19 5.97 -1.68 -0.22
CA ALA A 19 4.72 -2.27 -0.72
C ALA A 19 5.03 -3.33 -1.78
N ALA A 20 5.97 -3.05 -2.68
CA ALA A 20 6.34 -4.02 -3.69
C ALA A 20 6.87 -5.31 -3.05
N LEU A 21 7.69 -5.17 -2.02
CA LEU A 21 8.27 -6.33 -1.36
C LEU A 21 7.22 -7.19 -0.68
N ILE A 22 6.28 -6.58 0.01
CA ILE A 22 5.31 -7.35 0.80
C ILE A 22 4.11 -7.83 0.00
N THR A 23 3.82 -7.20 -1.14
CA THR A 23 2.69 -7.63 -1.96
C THR A 23 3.10 -8.54 -3.11
N GLY A 24 4.39 -8.56 -3.43
CA GLY A 24 4.87 -9.30 -4.58
C GLY A 24 4.71 -8.57 -5.90
N LEU A 25 4.17 -7.36 -5.87
CA LEU A 25 4.09 -6.53 -7.09
C LEU A 25 5.44 -5.86 -7.30
N THR A 26 5.69 -5.41 -8.53
CA THR A 26 6.84 -4.58 -8.77
C THR A 26 6.49 -3.13 -8.48
N GLU A 27 7.51 -2.31 -8.21
CA GLU A 27 7.27 -0.88 -8.04
C GLU A 27 6.63 -0.29 -9.28
N LYS A 28 7.08 -0.73 -10.43
CA LYS A 28 6.53 -0.25 -11.69
C LYS A 28 5.05 -0.58 -11.81
N ALA A 29 4.66 -1.79 -11.43
CA ALA A 29 3.26 -2.19 -11.47
C ALA A 29 2.42 -1.33 -10.53
N ILE A 30 2.93 -1.04 -9.35
CA ILE A 30 2.22 -0.19 -8.40
C ILE A 30 2.03 1.20 -8.97
N ARG A 31 3.09 1.80 -9.49
CA ARG A 31 3.01 3.14 -10.08
C ARG A 31 2.05 3.17 -11.26
N ARG A 32 2.03 2.10 -12.04
CA ARG A 32 1.13 2.00 -13.17
C ARG A 32 -0.33 2.01 -12.74
N LYS A 33 -0.66 1.31 -11.65
CA LYS A 33 -2.03 1.30 -11.14
C LYS A 33 -2.46 2.69 -10.71
N ILE A 34 -1.54 3.47 -10.17
CA ILE A 34 -1.83 4.84 -9.77
C ILE A 34 -2.04 5.70 -11.00
N GLU A 35 -1.15 5.60 -11.98
CA GLU A 35 -1.25 6.39 -13.20
C GLU A 35 -2.53 6.09 -13.97
N ASP A 36 -2.92 4.83 -13.99
CA ASP A 36 -4.11 4.41 -14.73
C ASP A 36 -5.40 4.67 -13.97
N GLY A 37 -5.33 5.22 -12.78
CA GLY A 37 -6.52 5.52 -11.99
C GLY A 37 -7.17 4.31 -11.35
N LYS A 38 -6.51 3.16 -11.37
CA LYS A 38 -7.03 1.97 -10.71
C LYS A 38 -6.92 2.08 -9.20
N TRP A 39 -5.87 2.74 -8.74
CA TRP A 39 -5.70 3.09 -7.34
C TRP A 39 -5.90 4.59 -7.22
N ILE A 40 -6.64 5.00 -6.21
CA ILE A 40 -7.12 6.37 -6.07
C ILE A 40 -6.58 6.96 -4.79
N GLU A 41 -6.13 8.20 -4.88
CA GLU A 41 -5.61 8.89 -3.71
C GLU A 41 -6.67 8.97 -2.62
N GLY A 42 -6.29 8.66 -1.40
CA GLY A 42 -7.21 8.60 -0.28
C GLY A 42 -7.76 7.22 -0.03
N ARG A 43 -7.62 6.31 -0.99
CA ARG A 43 -8.05 4.93 -0.83
C ARG A 43 -6.86 4.00 -0.76
N GLU A 44 -6.18 3.79 -1.89
CA GLU A 44 -5.06 2.85 -1.94
C GLU A 44 -3.73 3.54 -1.68
N TYR A 45 -3.66 4.84 -1.86
CA TYR A 45 -2.43 5.55 -1.60
C TYR A 45 -2.70 6.98 -1.13
N ARG A 46 -1.67 7.60 -0.57
CA ARG A 46 -1.69 9.01 -0.19
C ARG A 46 -0.32 9.60 -0.39
N ARG A 47 -0.29 10.91 -0.55
CA ARG A 47 0.97 11.64 -0.56
C ARG A 47 1.15 12.31 0.78
N SER A 48 2.37 12.23 1.32
CA SER A 48 2.69 12.92 2.56
C SER A 48 2.83 14.42 2.28
N PRO A 49 2.86 15.25 3.34
CA PRO A 49 3.00 16.69 3.14
C PRO A 49 4.25 17.09 2.36
N ASP A 50 5.31 16.28 2.42
CA ASP A 50 6.54 16.57 1.68
C ASP A 50 6.53 15.96 0.28
N GLY A 51 5.40 15.43 -0.15
CA GLY A 51 5.25 14.95 -1.52
C GLY A 51 5.62 13.51 -1.77
N MET A 52 5.98 12.77 -0.73
CA MET A 52 6.29 11.35 -0.91
C MET A 52 5.04 10.51 -1.05
N LEU A 53 5.14 9.48 -1.86
CA LEU A 53 4.03 8.58 -2.14
C LEU A 53 4.05 7.41 -1.16
N PHE A 54 2.93 7.17 -0.50
CA PHE A 54 2.79 6.06 0.44
C PHE A 54 1.57 5.22 0.07
N ILE A 55 1.72 3.92 0.24
CA ILE A 55 0.65 2.97 -0.08
C ILE A 55 -0.06 2.59 1.20
N SER A 56 -1.39 2.64 1.18
CA SER A 56 -2.22 2.24 2.30
C SER A 56 -2.39 0.73 2.28
N ILE A 57 -1.95 0.08 3.34
CA ILE A 57 -2.12 -1.38 3.44
C ILE A 57 -3.61 -1.72 3.50
N LYS A 58 -4.38 -0.96 4.27
CA LYS A 58 -5.82 -1.19 4.34
C LYS A 58 -6.48 -1.00 2.98
N GLY A 59 -6.06 0.03 2.26
CA GLY A 59 -6.61 0.27 0.92
C GLY A 59 -6.27 -0.85 -0.04
N TYR A 60 -5.05 -1.37 0.05
CA TYR A 60 -4.64 -2.49 -0.77
C TYR A 60 -5.50 -3.73 -0.49
N VAL A 61 -5.70 -4.03 0.78
CA VAL A 61 -6.52 -5.19 1.17
C VAL A 61 -7.95 -5.03 0.64
N GLN A 62 -8.53 -3.86 0.82
CA GLN A 62 -9.88 -3.59 0.35
C GLN A 62 -9.99 -3.69 -1.17
N TRP A 63 -8.96 -3.23 -1.87
CA TRP A 63 -8.93 -3.31 -3.32
C TRP A 63 -8.94 -4.78 -3.78
N ILE A 64 -8.13 -5.61 -3.14
CA ILE A 64 -8.11 -7.05 -3.44
C ILE A 64 -9.47 -7.67 -3.18
N GLU A 65 -10.05 -7.35 -2.04
CA GLU A 65 -11.32 -7.98 -1.63
C GLU A 65 -12.49 -7.54 -2.49
N ARG A 66 -12.46 -6.29 -2.97
CA ARG A 66 -13.51 -5.83 -3.89
C ARG A 66 -13.55 -6.65 -5.15
N GLY A 67 -12.39 -7.11 -5.60
CA GLY A 67 -12.33 -7.95 -6.78
C GLY A 67 -13.04 -9.27 -6.62
N LYS A 68 -13.24 -9.70 -5.39
CA LYS A 68 -13.91 -10.97 -5.11
C LYS A 68 -15.43 -10.86 -5.13
N MET A 69 -15.93 -9.68 -5.16
CA MET A 69 -17.37 -9.43 -5.01
C MET A 69 -18.16 -9.62 -6.29
N ARG A 70 -17.52 -10.18 -7.29
CA ARG A 70 -18.10 -10.29 -8.65
C ARG A 70 -18.89 -11.54 -8.88
#